data_3e3ab9628061e889a571a6a39df478b9
#
_entry.id   3e3ab9628061e889a571a6a39df478b9
#
_cell.length_a   1.000
_cell.length_b   1.000
_cell.length_c   1.000
_cell.angle_alpha   90.00
_cell.angle_beta   90.00
_cell.angle_gamma   90.00
#
_symmetry.space_group_name_H-M   'P 1'
#
loop_
_entity.id
_entity.type
_entity.pdbx_description
1 polymer ?
#
loop_
_entity_poly.entity_id
_entity_poly.type
_entity_poly.pdbx_seq_one_letter_code
_entity_poly.pdbx_strand_id
1 'polypeptide(L)'
;ERHPDLLRRYAERGIELALHGLVHGDHAALDHARQRTTIERAIEVFEQSGVRASGFRGPYLRYNSATLDVLRALGVRWHSSQAVAFPLVSRDLDQRATTQFALALRLYAAVDAETVAVRPRLRDGLVDIPVAVPDDEILLDRLRLDEPELSAEWLHILELTYERGDLFTIQLHPERIHELGRALDATLAAARGRNPGVYVARLDEIASWWLRRARFSLRVTPGDAGRVLVSLDADDDATLLVRGLAVPSVAWYGRDERCEIRAFDTDAERLPVVGVSRRSPLEVSRFLVEEGFATEISDHRERFGAYVDVADPAWSESAILDAIETSPGPLVRISRWPNGARSALAATGDIDALTLRDFVVRSWETRDWRERKP
;
A
#
# COMPACT_ATOMS: atom_id res chain seq x y z
N GLU A 1 -11.49 -22.34 -12.73
CA GLU A 1 -12.32 -23.50 -13.10
C GLU A 1 -11.89 -24.16 -14.42
N ARG A 2 -11.53 -23.35 -15.44
CA ARG A 2 -11.17 -23.88 -16.78
C ARG A 2 -9.73 -24.36 -16.89
N HIS A 3 -8.82 -23.90 -16.04
CA HIS A 3 -7.37 -24.14 -16.13
C HIS A 3 -6.74 -24.51 -14.76
N PRO A 4 -7.26 -25.53 -14.06
CA PRO A 4 -6.79 -25.86 -12.69
C PRO A 4 -5.33 -26.30 -12.65
N ASP A 5 -4.83 -27.00 -13.69
CA ASP A 5 -3.43 -27.44 -13.77
C ASP A 5 -2.46 -26.26 -13.91
N LEU A 6 -2.88 -25.19 -14.59
CA LEU A 6 -2.07 -23.98 -14.74
C LEU A 6 -1.96 -23.25 -13.39
N LEU A 7 -3.05 -23.12 -12.64
CA LEU A 7 -3.06 -22.50 -11.31
C LEU A 7 -2.12 -23.26 -10.35
N ARG A 8 -2.20 -24.60 -10.32
CA ARG A 8 -1.30 -25.42 -9.49
C ARG A 8 0.18 -25.20 -9.85
N ARG A 9 0.52 -25.21 -11.15
CA ARG A 9 1.90 -24.94 -11.60
C ARG A 9 2.41 -23.55 -11.19
N TYR A 10 1.56 -22.53 -11.18
CA TYR A 10 1.95 -21.21 -10.69
C TYR A 10 2.16 -21.20 -9.17
N ALA A 11 1.26 -21.81 -8.42
CA ALA A 11 1.39 -21.95 -6.97
C ALA A 11 2.68 -22.72 -6.58
N GLU A 12 2.99 -23.82 -7.27
CA GLU A 12 4.22 -24.61 -7.08
C GLU A 12 5.50 -23.82 -7.36
N ARG A 13 5.43 -22.78 -8.19
CA ARG A 13 6.53 -21.84 -8.46
C ARG A 13 6.61 -20.69 -7.47
N GLY A 14 5.78 -20.70 -6.43
CA GLY A 14 5.74 -19.65 -5.43
C GLY A 14 5.02 -18.36 -5.84
N ILE A 15 4.26 -18.40 -6.95
CA ILE A 15 3.41 -17.27 -7.35
C ILE A 15 2.17 -17.30 -6.46
N GLU A 16 1.90 -16.18 -5.80
CA GLU A 16 0.67 -15.99 -5.05
C GLU A 16 -0.51 -15.86 -6.02
N LEU A 17 -1.60 -16.54 -5.70
CA LEU A 17 -2.85 -16.46 -6.44
C LEU A 17 -3.94 -15.84 -5.58
N ALA A 18 -4.64 -14.84 -6.13
CA ALA A 18 -5.72 -14.12 -5.50
C ALA A 18 -6.99 -14.14 -6.35
N LEU A 19 -8.12 -13.87 -5.73
CA LEU A 19 -9.40 -13.76 -6.42
C LEU A 19 -9.46 -12.45 -7.22
N HIS A 20 -9.96 -12.56 -8.45
CA HIS A 20 -10.29 -11.40 -9.30
C HIS A 20 -11.77 -11.47 -9.76
N GLY A 21 -12.66 -11.83 -8.80
CA GLY A 21 -14.05 -12.14 -9.06
C GLY A 21 -14.26 -13.57 -9.59
N LEU A 22 -15.50 -14.03 -9.63
CA LEU A 22 -15.90 -15.27 -10.31
C LEU A 22 -15.96 -15.05 -11.82
N VAL A 23 -16.45 -13.90 -12.21
CA VAL A 23 -16.46 -13.34 -13.56
C VAL A 23 -15.94 -11.91 -13.50
N HIS A 24 -15.31 -11.44 -14.58
CA HIS A 24 -14.75 -10.10 -14.63
C HIS A 24 -15.83 -9.04 -14.81
N GLY A 25 -16.52 -8.68 -13.72
CA GLY A 25 -17.60 -7.71 -13.69
C GLY A 25 -17.46 -6.70 -12.54
N ASP A 26 -18.14 -5.57 -12.62
CA ASP A 26 -18.12 -4.53 -11.57
C ASP A 26 -18.81 -5.01 -10.29
N HIS A 27 -18.04 -5.45 -9.31
CA HIS A 27 -18.57 -5.88 -8.02
C HIS A 27 -19.29 -4.76 -7.26
N ALA A 28 -18.89 -3.49 -7.43
CA ALA A 28 -19.56 -2.37 -6.79
C ALA A 28 -20.99 -2.12 -7.31
N ALA A 29 -21.33 -2.66 -8.48
CA ALA A 29 -22.70 -2.61 -9.03
C ALA A 29 -23.64 -3.67 -8.45
N LEU A 30 -23.12 -4.67 -7.72
CA LEU A 30 -23.88 -5.74 -7.10
C LEU A 30 -24.36 -5.35 -5.69
N ASP A 31 -25.52 -5.86 -5.29
CA ASP A 31 -25.94 -5.81 -3.89
C ASP A 31 -25.11 -6.76 -3.00
N HIS A 32 -25.19 -6.59 -1.69
CA HIS A 32 -24.41 -7.36 -0.72
C HIS A 32 -24.60 -8.88 -0.88
N ALA A 33 -25.85 -9.36 -1.08
CA ALA A 33 -26.13 -10.79 -1.19
C ALA A 33 -25.50 -11.41 -2.43
N ARG A 34 -25.56 -10.71 -3.56
CA ARG A 34 -24.96 -11.14 -4.83
C ARG A 34 -23.43 -11.10 -4.75
N GLN A 35 -22.85 -10.06 -4.15
CA GLN A 35 -21.40 -10.02 -3.92
C GLN A 35 -20.97 -11.22 -3.11
N ARG A 36 -21.67 -11.52 -2.00
CA ARG A 36 -21.38 -12.66 -1.15
C ARG A 36 -21.40 -13.97 -1.93
N THR A 37 -22.50 -14.28 -2.59
CA THR A 37 -22.66 -15.51 -3.38
C THR A 37 -21.58 -15.65 -4.46
N THR A 38 -21.24 -14.54 -5.14
CA THR A 38 -20.24 -14.54 -6.22
C THR A 38 -18.83 -14.79 -5.67
N ILE A 39 -18.47 -14.17 -4.56
CA ILE A 39 -17.14 -14.33 -3.94
C ILE A 39 -17.01 -15.70 -3.28
N GLU A 40 -18.04 -16.19 -2.58
CA GLU A 40 -18.09 -17.56 -2.04
C GLU A 40 -17.84 -18.59 -3.15
N ARG A 41 -18.55 -18.45 -4.26
CA ARG A 41 -18.37 -19.36 -5.39
C ARG A 41 -16.96 -19.26 -6.00
N ALA A 42 -16.37 -18.09 -6.06
CA ALA A 42 -14.99 -17.94 -6.52
C ALA A 42 -14.00 -18.65 -5.60
N ILE A 43 -14.17 -18.55 -4.28
CA ILE A 43 -13.37 -19.28 -3.29
C ILE A 43 -13.49 -20.80 -3.50
N GLU A 44 -14.72 -21.32 -3.60
CA GLU A 44 -14.96 -22.75 -3.83
C GLU A 44 -14.26 -23.27 -5.10
N VAL A 45 -14.29 -22.48 -6.19
CA VAL A 45 -13.62 -22.84 -7.45
C VAL A 45 -12.11 -22.91 -7.29
N PHE A 46 -11.50 -22.00 -6.54
CA PHE A 46 -10.08 -22.06 -6.21
C PHE A 46 -9.73 -23.29 -5.38
N GLU A 47 -10.51 -23.58 -4.34
CA GLU A 47 -10.31 -24.76 -3.47
C GLU A 47 -10.46 -26.06 -4.25
N GLN A 48 -11.46 -26.17 -5.13
CA GLN A 48 -11.62 -27.32 -6.04
C GLN A 48 -10.44 -27.50 -7.00
N SER A 49 -9.74 -26.41 -7.32
CA SER A 49 -8.52 -26.45 -8.12
C SER A 49 -7.27 -26.81 -7.31
N GLY A 50 -7.40 -27.06 -5.99
CA GLY A 50 -6.29 -27.39 -5.10
C GLY A 50 -5.44 -26.17 -4.72
N VAL A 51 -5.95 -24.94 -4.90
CA VAL A 51 -5.28 -23.69 -4.58
C VAL A 51 -6.14 -22.89 -3.58
N ARG A 52 -5.51 -22.27 -2.61
CA ARG A 52 -6.19 -21.35 -1.68
C ARG A 52 -5.84 -19.92 -2.00
N ALA A 53 -6.84 -19.11 -2.31
CA ALA A 53 -6.67 -17.67 -2.46
C ALA A 53 -6.73 -16.98 -1.10
N SER A 54 -5.77 -16.11 -0.81
CA SER A 54 -5.71 -15.36 0.46
C SER A 54 -6.20 -13.93 0.34
N GLY A 55 -6.35 -13.43 -0.87
CA GLY A 55 -6.66 -12.04 -1.16
C GLY A 55 -7.64 -11.86 -2.30
N PHE A 56 -8.04 -10.60 -2.49
CA PHE A 56 -8.99 -10.20 -3.52
C PHE A 56 -8.57 -8.89 -4.18
N ARG A 57 -8.69 -8.82 -5.50
CA ARG A 57 -8.69 -7.58 -6.28
C ARG A 57 -9.99 -7.49 -7.07
N GLY A 58 -10.70 -6.37 -6.95
CA GLY A 58 -11.92 -6.14 -7.71
C GLY A 58 -11.61 -5.87 -9.19
N PRO A 59 -12.34 -6.50 -10.13
CA PRO A 59 -12.29 -6.10 -11.53
C PRO A 59 -12.48 -4.58 -11.69
N TYR A 60 -11.72 -3.96 -12.58
CA TYR A 60 -11.71 -2.49 -12.77
C TYR A 60 -11.35 -1.70 -11.51
N LEU A 61 -10.67 -2.31 -10.53
CA LEU A 61 -10.39 -1.74 -9.21
C LEU A 61 -11.65 -1.25 -8.48
N ARG A 62 -12.83 -1.80 -8.83
CA ARG A 62 -14.14 -1.38 -8.31
C ARG A 62 -14.54 -2.18 -7.09
N TYR A 63 -14.89 -1.48 -6.03
CA TYR A 63 -15.40 -2.03 -4.77
C TYR A 63 -16.25 -1.01 -4.02
N ASN A 64 -16.95 -1.46 -2.98
CA ASN A 64 -17.69 -0.61 -2.05
C ASN A 64 -17.66 -1.20 -0.63
N SER A 65 -18.37 -0.59 0.33
CA SER A 65 -18.42 -1.09 1.71
C SER A 65 -18.95 -2.53 1.80
N ALA A 66 -19.95 -2.88 1.00
CA ALA A 66 -20.49 -4.24 0.97
C ALA A 66 -19.43 -5.26 0.50
N THR A 67 -18.55 -4.89 -0.44
CA THR A 67 -17.42 -5.74 -0.85
C THR A 67 -16.52 -6.03 0.35
N LEU A 68 -16.11 -4.99 1.09
CA LEU A 68 -15.24 -5.15 2.26
C LEU A 68 -15.89 -5.99 3.36
N ASP A 69 -17.18 -5.80 3.62
CA ASP A 69 -17.95 -6.58 4.61
C ASP A 69 -17.99 -8.07 4.24
N VAL A 70 -18.25 -8.38 2.96
CA VAL A 70 -18.26 -9.74 2.44
C VAL A 70 -16.87 -10.38 2.54
N LEU A 71 -15.82 -9.70 2.12
CA LEU A 71 -14.44 -10.22 2.20
C LEU A 71 -14.05 -10.57 3.63
N ARG A 72 -14.35 -9.70 4.59
CA ARG A 72 -14.12 -9.96 6.03
C ARG A 72 -14.90 -11.16 6.53
N ALA A 73 -16.20 -11.24 6.21
CA ALA A 73 -17.06 -12.33 6.62
C ALA A 73 -16.62 -13.70 6.06
N LEU A 74 -15.97 -13.72 4.90
CA LEU A 74 -15.42 -14.90 4.23
C LEU A 74 -13.97 -15.21 4.61
N GLY A 75 -13.36 -14.44 5.51
CA GLY A 75 -12.00 -14.67 6.00
C GLY A 75 -10.90 -14.36 4.97
N VAL A 76 -11.20 -13.54 3.97
CA VAL A 76 -10.19 -13.00 3.03
C VAL A 76 -9.27 -12.07 3.81
N ARG A 77 -7.96 -12.26 3.68
CA ARG A 77 -6.96 -11.57 4.52
C ARG A 77 -6.60 -10.17 4.03
N TRP A 78 -6.59 -9.98 2.73
CA TRP A 78 -6.24 -8.70 2.12
C TRP A 78 -7.09 -8.41 0.89
N HIS A 79 -7.18 -7.13 0.59
CA HIS A 79 -7.87 -6.54 -0.53
C HIS A 79 -6.93 -5.54 -1.20
N SER A 80 -6.92 -5.48 -2.54
CA SER A 80 -6.04 -4.56 -3.27
C SER A 80 -6.78 -3.98 -4.48
N SER A 81 -7.69 -3.03 -4.21
CA SER A 81 -8.48 -2.36 -5.26
C SER A 81 -8.51 -0.84 -5.12
N GLN A 82 -7.97 -0.27 -4.04
CA GLN A 82 -7.89 1.19 -3.93
C GLN A 82 -6.79 1.72 -4.84
N ALA A 83 -7.18 2.38 -5.93
CA ALA A 83 -6.25 3.05 -6.82
C ALA A 83 -5.68 4.31 -6.16
N VAL A 84 -4.36 4.52 -6.32
CA VAL A 84 -3.66 5.73 -5.91
C VAL A 84 -2.94 6.31 -7.12
N ALA A 85 -3.30 7.55 -7.49
CA ALA A 85 -2.79 8.24 -8.66
C ALA A 85 -1.47 8.92 -8.34
N PHE A 86 -0.40 8.50 -9.02
CA PHE A 86 0.89 9.17 -9.00
C PHE A 86 0.98 10.21 -10.12
N PRO A 87 1.73 11.30 -9.91
CA PRO A 87 2.00 12.26 -10.96
C PRO A 87 2.79 11.59 -12.08
N LEU A 88 2.44 11.95 -13.32
CA LEU A 88 3.19 11.50 -14.49
C LEU A 88 4.54 12.24 -14.59
N VAL A 89 5.51 11.61 -15.23
CA VAL A 89 6.71 12.33 -15.68
C VAL A 89 6.27 13.53 -16.52
N SER A 90 6.84 14.70 -16.24
CA SER A 90 6.48 15.93 -16.94
C SER A 90 6.69 15.77 -18.44
N ARG A 91 5.61 15.88 -19.20
CA ARG A 91 5.59 15.81 -20.66
C ARG A 91 4.39 16.58 -21.21
N ASP A 92 4.47 16.99 -22.46
CA ASP A 92 3.35 17.59 -23.16
C ASP A 92 2.38 16.50 -23.64
N LEU A 93 1.36 16.23 -22.84
CA LEU A 93 0.26 15.37 -23.25
C LEU A 93 -0.70 16.12 -24.18
N ASP A 94 -1.13 15.48 -25.26
CA ASP A 94 -2.17 16.05 -26.09
C ASP A 94 -3.53 16.08 -25.33
N GLN A 95 -4.49 16.85 -25.87
CA GLN A 95 -5.83 17.00 -25.27
C GLN A 95 -6.55 15.67 -25.09
N ARG A 96 -6.33 14.72 -26.00
CA ARG A 96 -6.94 13.38 -25.93
C ARG A 96 -6.36 12.57 -24.79
N ALA A 97 -5.03 12.47 -24.67
CA ALA A 97 -4.34 11.74 -23.62
C ALA A 97 -4.71 12.29 -22.24
N THR A 98 -4.70 13.61 -22.07
CA THR A 98 -5.13 14.28 -20.84
C THR A 98 -6.57 13.91 -20.45
N THR A 99 -7.50 13.95 -21.42
CA THR A 99 -8.90 13.61 -21.19
C THR A 99 -9.06 12.12 -20.81
N GLN A 100 -8.39 11.22 -21.54
CA GLN A 100 -8.47 9.78 -21.28
C GLN A 100 -7.86 9.41 -19.93
N PHE A 101 -6.75 10.02 -19.53
CA PHE A 101 -6.15 9.85 -18.20
C PHE A 101 -7.11 10.28 -17.09
N ALA A 102 -7.68 11.48 -17.19
CA ALA A 102 -8.65 11.97 -16.21
C ALA A 102 -9.91 11.08 -16.12
N LEU A 103 -10.36 10.50 -17.24
CA LEU A 103 -11.47 9.54 -17.25
C LEU A 103 -11.10 8.23 -16.54
N ALA A 104 -9.90 7.70 -16.75
CA ALA A 104 -9.42 6.50 -16.09
C ALA A 104 -9.32 6.69 -14.57
N LEU A 105 -8.73 7.80 -14.10
CA LEU A 105 -8.66 8.12 -12.68
C LEU A 105 -10.03 8.20 -12.02
N ARG A 106 -11.02 8.77 -12.71
CA ARG A 106 -12.41 8.80 -12.20
C ARG A 106 -13.05 7.41 -12.19
N LEU A 107 -12.82 6.58 -13.21
CA LEU A 107 -13.32 5.22 -13.26
C LEU A 107 -12.83 4.39 -12.08
N TYR A 108 -11.55 4.49 -11.78
CA TYR A 108 -10.89 3.78 -10.69
C TYR A 108 -11.15 4.42 -9.31
N ALA A 109 -11.84 5.57 -9.25
CA ALA A 109 -12.00 6.37 -8.03
C ALA A 109 -10.65 6.58 -7.32
N ALA A 110 -9.62 6.90 -8.10
CA ALA A 110 -8.26 7.03 -7.61
C ALA A 110 -8.12 8.21 -6.64
N VAL A 111 -7.42 7.98 -5.54
CA VAL A 111 -6.99 9.04 -4.63
C VAL A 111 -5.62 9.57 -5.04
N ASP A 112 -5.33 10.82 -4.72
CA ASP A 112 -4.08 11.45 -5.08
C ASP A 112 -2.94 11.02 -4.13
N ALA A 113 -1.85 10.48 -4.68
CA ALA A 113 -0.66 10.10 -3.94
C ALA A 113 0.00 11.26 -3.18
N GLU A 114 -0.23 12.51 -3.61
CA GLU A 114 0.30 13.68 -2.91
C GLU A 114 -0.45 14.02 -1.61
N THR A 115 -1.64 13.44 -1.42
CA THR A 115 -2.47 13.71 -0.24
C THR A 115 -2.48 12.58 0.79
N VAL A 116 -2.09 11.37 0.40
CA VAL A 116 -2.13 10.18 1.25
C VAL A 116 -0.77 9.52 1.39
N ALA A 117 -0.54 8.85 2.52
CA ALA A 117 0.54 7.89 2.66
C ALA A 117 0.19 6.60 1.92
N VAL A 118 0.99 6.22 0.90
CA VAL A 118 0.71 5.06 0.06
C VAL A 118 1.25 3.79 0.72
N ARG A 119 0.44 3.21 1.58
CA ARG A 119 0.77 2.06 2.40
C ARG A 119 -0.46 1.19 2.68
N PRO A 120 -0.29 -0.07 3.12
CA PRO A 120 -1.42 -0.86 3.58
C PRO A 120 -2.15 -0.18 4.75
N ARG A 121 -3.44 -0.47 4.90
CA ARG A 121 -4.28 -0.02 6.01
C ARG A 121 -4.99 -1.21 6.62
N LEU A 122 -5.00 -1.30 7.93
CA LEU A 122 -5.76 -2.33 8.63
C LEU A 122 -7.18 -1.83 8.92
N ARG A 123 -8.17 -2.51 8.33
CA ARG A 123 -9.60 -2.21 8.51
C ARG A 123 -10.33 -3.42 9.05
N ASP A 124 -10.53 -3.47 10.37
CA ASP A 124 -11.25 -4.56 11.04
C ASP A 124 -10.76 -5.97 10.66
N GLY A 125 -9.44 -6.17 10.65
CA GLY A 125 -8.79 -7.44 10.34
C GLY A 125 -8.53 -7.70 8.84
N LEU A 126 -9.08 -6.89 7.94
CA LEU A 126 -8.76 -6.90 6.50
C LEU A 126 -7.65 -5.89 6.21
N VAL A 127 -6.61 -6.32 5.51
CA VAL A 127 -5.53 -5.42 5.06
C VAL A 127 -5.89 -4.87 3.68
N ASP A 128 -6.11 -3.57 3.60
CA ASP A 128 -6.34 -2.83 2.36
C ASP A 128 -4.99 -2.37 1.80
N ILE A 129 -4.59 -2.90 0.63
CA ILE A 129 -3.30 -2.65 -0.02
C ILE A 129 -3.54 -1.79 -1.26
N PRO A 130 -3.02 -0.55 -1.33
CA PRO A 130 -3.25 0.33 -2.46
C PRO A 130 -2.57 -0.18 -3.74
N VAL A 131 -3.13 0.21 -4.88
CA VAL A 131 -2.61 -0.06 -6.23
C VAL A 131 -2.15 1.24 -6.85
N ALA A 132 -0.93 1.28 -7.37
CA ALA A 132 -0.43 2.47 -8.06
C ALA A 132 -1.03 2.57 -9.48
N VAL A 133 -1.50 3.76 -9.81
CA VAL A 133 -1.87 4.13 -11.18
C VAL A 133 -1.06 5.35 -11.60
N PRO A 134 -0.64 5.48 -12.86
CA PRO A 134 -1.10 4.72 -14.03
C PRO A 134 -0.65 3.27 -14.05
N ASP A 135 -1.60 2.37 -14.33
CA ASP A 135 -1.35 0.97 -14.65
C ASP A 135 -0.99 0.79 -16.13
N ASP A 136 -0.74 -0.44 -16.56
CA ASP A 136 -0.36 -0.74 -17.94
C ASP A 136 -1.46 -0.39 -18.96
N GLU A 137 -2.76 -0.51 -18.61
CA GLU A 137 -3.86 -0.09 -19.49
C GLU A 137 -3.80 1.43 -19.73
N ILE A 138 -3.61 2.20 -18.67
CA ILE A 138 -3.48 3.66 -18.80
C ILE A 138 -2.25 4.01 -19.63
N LEU A 139 -1.09 3.41 -19.35
CA LEU A 139 0.16 3.75 -20.00
C LEU A 139 0.13 3.39 -21.50
N LEU A 140 -0.31 2.18 -21.85
CA LEU A 140 -0.29 1.69 -23.23
C LEU A 140 -1.51 2.15 -24.04
N ASP A 141 -2.73 2.04 -23.50
CA ASP A 141 -3.95 2.23 -24.29
C ASP A 141 -4.45 3.68 -24.26
N ARG A 142 -4.27 4.38 -23.12
CA ARG A 142 -4.75 5.75 -22.94
C ARG A 142 -3.70 6.78 -23.32
N LEU A 143 -2.50 6.61 -22.78
CA LEU A 143 -1.38 7.53 -23.01
C LEU A 143 -0.55 7.15 -24.24
N ARG A 144 -0.58 5.88 -24.65
CA ARG A 144 0.14 5.34 -25.82
C ARG A 144 1.65 5.52 -25.72
N LEU A 145 2.18 5.27 -24.53
CA LEU A 145 3.60 5.40 -24.28
C LEU A 145 4.38 4.29 -24.99
N ASP A 146 5.55 4.64 -25.48
CA ASP A 146 6.52 3.66 -25.92
C ASP A 146 7.27 3.02 -24.72
N GLU A 147 8.10 2.02 -24.99
CA GLU A 147 8.83 1.29 -23.95
C GLU A 147 9.76 2.16 -23.09
N PRO A 148 10.57 3.09 -23.66
CA PRO A 148 11.36 4.03 -22.88
C PRO A 148 10.53 4.95 -21.98
N GLU A 149 9.42 5.46 -22.49
CA GLU A 149 8.52 6.33 -21.73
C GLU A 149 7.84 5.58 -20.58
N LEU A 150 7.38 4.35 -20.84
CA LEU A 150 6.79 3.48 -19.82
C LEU A 150 7.81 3.13 -18.72
N SER A 151 9.05 2.82 -19.10
CA SER A 151 10.13 2.59 -18.15
C SER A 151 10.39 3.83 -17.29
N ALA A 152 10.38 5.03 -17.88
CA ALA A 152 10.56 6.27 -17.14
C ALA A 152 9.44 6.52 -16.14
N GLU A 153 8.17 6.19 -16.46
CA GLU A 153 7.03 6.32 -15.53
C GLU A 153 7.18 5.40 -14.31
N TRP A 154 7.48 4.12 -14.53
CA TRP A 154 7.61 3.19 -13.41
C TRP A 154 8.83 3.50 -12.54
N LEU A 155 9.94 3.92 -13.13
CA LEU A 155 11.12 4.38 -12.38
C LEU A 155 10.81 5.66 -11.59
N HIS A 156 10.02 6.58 -12.15
CA HIS A 156 9.57 7.77 -11.45
C HIS A 156 8.68 7.43 -10.24
N ILE A 157 7.69 6.55 -10.40
CA ILE A 157 6.86 6.09 -9.28
C ILE A 157 7.72 5.38 -8.21
N LEU A 158 8.69 4.55 -8.63
CA LEU A 158 9.63 3.93 -7.70
C LEU A 158 10.42 4.97 -6.91
N GLU A 159 10.89 6.05 -7.54
CA GLU A 159 11.61 7.13 -6.85
C GLU A 159 10.71 7.82 -5.83
N LEU A 160 9.52 8.25 -6.22
CA LEU A 160 8.57 8.92 -5.34
C LEU A 160 8.21 8.05 -4.11
N THR A 161 7.94 6.77 -4.36
CA THR A 161 7.62 5.82 -3.27
C THR A 161 8.82 5.53 -2.38
N TYR A 162 10.02 5.50 -2.94
CA TYR A 162 11.25 5.33 -2.17
C TYR A 162 11.54 6.54 -1.27
N GLU A 163 11.44 7.75 -1.79
CA GLU A 163 11.65 8.99 -1.03
C GLU A 163 10.68 9.12 0.14
N ARG A 164 9.42 8.74 -0.04
CA ARG A 164 8.37 8.81 0.99
C ARG A 164 8.33 7.59 1.92
N GLY A 165 9.02 6.51 1.58
CA GLY A 165 8.93 5.23 2.28
C GLY A 165 7.62 4.50 2.03
N ASP A 166 7.01 4.73 0.89
CA ASP A 166 5.70 4.23 0.48
C ASP A 166 5.78 2.85 -0.20
N LEU A 167 4.62 2.31 -0.59
CA LEU A 167 4.45 1.08 -1.32
C LEU A 167 4.22 1.38 -2.80
N PHE A 168 5.01 0.77 -3.67
CA PHE A 168 4.72 0.70 -5.09
C PHE A 168 4.10 -0.66 -5.44
N THR A 169 2.79 -0.72 -5.62
CA THR A 169 2.10 -1.91 -6.14
C THR A 169 1.90 -1.74 -7.64
N ILE A 170 2.76 -2.38 -8.43
CA ILE A 170 2.61 -2.43 -9.88
C ILE A 170 1.43 -3.35 -10.20
N GLN A 171 0.51 -2.86 -11.02
CA GLN A 171 -0.52 -3.67 -11.67
C GLN A 171 -0.22 -3.75 -13.16
N LEU A 172 -0.25 -4.96 -13.70
CA LEU A 172 -0.07 -5.21 -15.12
C LEU A 172 -0.93 -6.39 -15.58
N HIS A 173 -1.13 -6.52 -16.89
CA HIS A 173 -1.74 -7.69 -17.50
C HIS A 173 -0.64 -8.56 -18.10
N PRO A 174 -0.44 -9.80 -17.60
CA PRO A 174 0.66 -10.67 -18.00
C PRO A 174 0.74 -10.98 -19.51
N GLU A 175 -0.38 -10.92 -20.21
CA GLU A 175 -0.43 -11.06 -21.67
C GLU A 175 0.32 -9.94 -22.42
N ARG A 176 0.56 -8.79 -21.75
CA ARG A 176 1.31 -7.65 -22.31
C ARG A 176 2.81 -7.66 -21.95
N ILE A 177 3.32 -8.79 -21.45
CA ILE A 177 4.71 -8.86 -20.97
C ILE A 177 5.75 -8.53 -22.04
N HIS A 178 5.41 -8.70 -23.31
CA HIS A 178 6.29 -8.33 -24.43
C HIS A 178 6.55 -6.82 -24.50
N GLU A 179 5.59 -5.99 -24.06
CA GLU A 179 5.67 -4.54 -24.03
C GLU A 179 6.21 -4.03 -22.69
N LEU A 180 5.91 -4.77 -21.60
CA LEU A 180 6.17 -4.34 -20.22
C LEU A 180 7.48 -4.90 -19.64
N GLY A 181 7.98 -6.01 -20.19
CA GLY A 181 9.02 -6.82 -19.54
C GLY A 181 10.30 -6.04 -19.25
N ARG A 182 10.76 -5.19 -20.16
CA ARG A 182 11.97 -4.39 -19.97
C ARG A 182 11.78 -3.32 -18.89
N ALA A 183 10.64 -2.65 -18.87
CA ALA A 183 10.32 -1.67 -17.84
C ALA A 183 10.20 -2.32 -16.45
N LEU A 184 9.58 -3.50 -16.39
CA LEU A 184 9.50 -4.29 -15.15
C LEU A 184 10.89 -4.71 -14.67
N ASP A 185 11.74 -5.24 -15.54
CA ASP A 185 13.12 -5.63 -15.20
C ASP A 185 13.94 -4.43 -14.73
N ALA A 186 13.85 -3.30 -15.41
CA ALA A 186 14.54 -2.06 -15.02
C ALA A 186 14.07 -1.57 -13.63
N THR A 187 12.78 -1.58 -13.38
CA THR A 187 12.19 -1.17 -12.09
C THR A 187 12.63 -2.10 -10.96
N LEU A 188 12.57 -3.41 -11.16
CA LEU A 188 13.02 -4.40 -10.17
C LEU A 188 14.53 -4.31 -9.92
N ALA A 189 15.33 -4.08 -10.96
CA ALA A 189 16.78 -3.88 -10.82
C ALA A 189 17.09 -2.61 -10.01
N ALA A 190 16.41 -1.49 -10.32
CA ALA A 190 16.55 -0.25 -9.59
C ALA A 190 16.14 -0.39 -8.11
N ALA A 191 15.04 -1.08 -7.83
CA ALA A 191 14.59 -1.35 -6.46
C ALA A 191 15.62 -2.17 -5.66
N ARG A 192 16.19 -3.22 -6.26
CA ARG A 192 17.23 -4.06 -5.62
C ARG A 192 18.54 -3.33 -5.36
N GLY A 193 18.85 -2.29 -6.13
CA GLY A 193 20.06 -1.48 -5.96
C GLY A 193 19.98 -0.41 -4.88
N ARG A 194 18.84 -0.24 -4.21
CA ARG A 194 18.65 0.81 -3.18
C ARG A 194 19.28 0.46 -1.84
N ASN A 195 19.75 1.50 -1.15
CA ASN A 195 20.24 1.41 0.22
C ASN A 195 19.80 2.67 1.00
N PRO A 196 18.96 2.54 2.07
CA PRO A 196 18.36 1.31 2.57
C PRO A 196 17.53 0.56 1.52
N GLY A 197 17.35 -0.76 1.67
CA GLY A 197 16.71 -1.61 0.69
C GLY A 197 15.23 -1.29 0.44
N VAL A 198 14.71 -1.81 -0.66
CA VAL A 198 13.27 -1.90 -0.94
C VAL A 198 12.79 -3.30 -0.58
N TYR A 199 11.70 -3.41 0.19
CA TYR A 199 11.05 -4.68 0.48
C TYR A 199 10.26 -5.16 -0.74
N VAL A 200 10.90 -5.95 -1.61
CA VAL A 200 10.24 -6.56 -2.77
C VAL A 200 9.53 -7.82 -2.32
N ALA A 201 8.21 -7.82 -2.34
CA ALA A 201 7.41 -8.89 -1.75
C ALA A 201 6.06 -9.09 -2.47
N ARG A 202 5.45 -10.26 -2.27
CA ARG A 202 4.07 -10.55 -2.68
C ARG A 202 3.08 -9.82 -1.77
N LEU A 203 1.82 -9.70 -2.20
CA LEU A 203 0.79 -9.02 -1.41
C LEU A 203 0.43 -9.79 -0.12
N ASP A 204 0.49 -11.11 -0.12
CA ASP A 204 0.27 -11.92 1.09
C ASP A 204 1.38 -11.72 2.14
N GLU A 205 2.63 -11.52 1.71
CA GLU A 205 3.75 -11.21 2.57
C GLU A 205 3.62 -9.80 3.17
N ILE A 206 3.24 -8.82 2.34
CA ILE A 206 2.94 -7.45 2.77
C ILE A 206 1.77 -7.43 3.77
N ALA A 207 0.68 -8.14 3.47
CA ALA A 207 -0.46 -8.25 4.38
C ALA A 207 -0.07 -8.92 5.71
N SER A 208 0.71 -10.00 5.65
CA SER A 208 1.20 -10.70 6.84
C SER A 208 2.08 -9.82 7.71
N TRP A 209 2.98 -9.07 7.09
CA TRP A 209 3.80 -8.07 7.78
C TRP A 209 2.93 -7.01 8.46
N TRP A 210 1.95 -6.45 7.76
CA TRP A 210 1.09 -5.39 8.28
C TRP A 210 0.24 -5.87 9.47
N LEU A 211 -0.28 -7.11 9.41
CA LEU A 211 -1.01 -7.73 10.52
C LEU A 211 -0.11 -7.99 11.74
N ARG A 212 1.15 -8.36 11.56
CA ARG A 212 2.12 -8.52 12.66
C ARG A 212 2.49 -7.17 13.26
N ARG A 213 2.83 -6.20 12.39
CA ARG A 213 3.20 -4.84 12.76
C ARG A 213 2.12 -4.13 13.59
N ALA A 214 0.85 -4.37 13.31
CA ALA A 214 -0.26 -3.79 14.07
C ALA A 214 -0.31 -4.26 15.55
N ARG A 215 0.45 -5.29 15.91
CA ARG A 215 0.57 -5.80 17.29
C ARG A 215 1.81 -5.33 18.02
N PHE A 216 2.74 -4.67 17.32
CA PHE A 216 3.96 -4.16 17.92
C PHE A 216 3.66 -3.01 18.88
N SER A 217 4.46 -2.90 19.93
CA SER A 217 4.30 -1.88 20.96
C SER A 217 5.58 -1.07 21.13
N LEU A 218 5.50 0.22 20.84
CA LEU A 218 6.56 1.20 21.10
C LEU A 218 6.15 2.04 22.31
N ARG A 219 6.90 1.96 23.39
CA ARG A 219 6.65 2.72 24.62
C ARG A 219 7.76 3.73 24.83
N VAL A 220 7.36 4.96 25.15
CA VAL A 220 8.24 6.06 25.50
C VAL A 220 7.69 6.66 26.81
N THR A 221 8.49 6.59 27.87
CA THR A 221 8.10 7.10 29.18
C THR A 221 9.10 8.09 29.71
N PRO A 222 8.68 9.24 30.28
CA PRO A 222 9.56 10.13 31.00
C PRO A 222 10.22 9.39 32.18
N GLY A 223 11.53 9.56 32.32
CA GLY A 223 12.28 9.17 33.51
C GLY A 223 12.63 10.35 34.37
N ASP A 224 13.46 10.13 35.40
CA ASP A 224 13.97 11.19 36.27
C ASP A 224 15.05 12.04 35.58
N ALA A 225 15.19 13.28 36.01
CA ALA A 225 16.28 14.20 35.61
C ALA A 225 16.43 14.43 34.09
N GLY A 226 15.32 14.47 33.34
CA GLY A 226 15.35 14.70 31.88
C GLY A 226 15.67 13.46 31.04
N ARG A 227 15.70 12.29 31.65
CA ARG A 227 15.85 11.02 30.94
C ARG A 227 14.53 10.54 30.33
N VAL A 228 14.65 9.71 29.31
CA VAL A 228 13.51 9.08 28.62
C VAL A 228 13.81 7.60 28.46
N LEU A 229 12.86 6.75 28.85
CA LEU A 229 12.93 5.31 28.63
C LEU A 229 12.16 4.96 27.37
N VAL A 230 12.80 4.22 26.47
CA VAL A 230 12.22 3.72 25.22
C VAL A 230 12.28 2.21 25.25
N SER A 231 11.18 1.55 24.86
CA SER A 231 11.15 0.09 24.67
C SER A 231 10.29 -0.30 23.49
N LEU A 232 10.77 -1.21 22.66
CA LEU A 232 10.09 -1.81 21.53
C LEU A 232 9.84 -3.29 21.82
N ASP A 233 8.56 -3.69 21.81
CA ASP A 233 8.10 -5.08 21.79
C ASP A 233 7.57 -5.40 20.40
N ALA A 234 8.31 -6.20 19.65
CA ALA A 234 8.06 -6.48 18.24
C ALA A 234 8.86 -7.71 17.78
N ASP A 235 8.48 -8.27 16.62
CA ASP A 235 9.21 -9.36 15.96
C ASP A 235 10.62 -8.93 15.53
N ASP A 236 11.51 -9.90 15.27
CA ASP A 236 12.95 -9.65 15.00
C ASP A 236 13.21 -8.85 13.73
N ASP A 237 12.33 -8.93 12.74
CA ASP A 237 12.41 -8.16 11.50
C ASP A 237 11.90 -6.71 11.63
N ALA A 238 11.35 -6.31 12.80
CA ALA A 238 10.99 -4.93 13.08
C ALA A 238 12.24 -4.08 13.39
N THR A 239 12.26 -2.86 12.88
CA THR A 239 13.35 -1.91 13.06
C THR A 239 12.88 -0.70 13.84
N LEU A 240 13.60 -0.36 14.91
CA LEU A 240 13.43 0.88 15.65
C LEU A 240 14.27 1.97 14.98
N LEU A 241 13.63 3.05 14.60
CA LEU A 241 14.27 4.25 14.07
C LEU A 241 14.30 5.32 15.15
N VAL A 242 15.44 5.99 15.26
CA VAL A 242 15.68 7.07 16.20
C VAL A 242 16.18 8.31 15.47
N ARG A 243 15.93 9.48 16.02
CA ARG A 243 16.40 10.77 15.51
C ARG A 243 16.80 11.66 16.68
N GLY A 244 18.01 12.21 16.63
CA GLY A 244 18.47 13.17 17.63
C GLY A 244 18.56 12.63 19.05
N LEU A 245 18.88 11.35 19.22
CA LEU A 245 19.11 10.67 20.50
C LEU A 245 20.49 10.06 20.54
N ALA A 246 21.16 10.17 21.69
CA ALA A 246 22.50 9.60 21.91
C ALA A 246 22.39 8.12 22.31
N VAL A 247 22.20 7.24 21.32
CA VAL A 247 22.05 5.79 21.51
C VAL A 247 22.86 5.02 20.45
N PRO A 248 23.20 3.75 20.71
CA PRO A 248 23.84 2.91 19.69
C PRO A 248 22.95 2.79 18.45
N SER A 249 23.37 3.41 17.34
CA SER A 249 22.62 3.49 16.10
C SER A 249 23.55 3.61 14.90
N VAL A 250 23.04 3.31 13.73
CA VAL A 250 23.71 3.47 12.44
C VAL A 250 22.84 4.30 11.50
N ALA A 251 23.47 5.10 10.64
CA ALA A 251 22.76 5.91 9.66
C ALA A 251 21.82 5.05 8.83
N TRP A 252 20.59 5.56 8.60
CA TRP A 252 19.58 4.84 7.83
C TRP A 252 19.12 5.65 6.62
N TYR A 253 18.27 6.64 6.81
CA TYR A 253 17.78 7.51 5.73
C TYR A 253 17.47 8.92 6.25
N GLY A 254 17.92 9.93 5.51
CA GLY A 254 17.74 11.33 5.91
C GLY A 254 18.41 11.59 7.27
N ARG A 255 17.60 11.99 8.27
CA ARG A 255 18.05 12.24 9.65
C ARG A 255 17.78 11.08 10.59
N ASP A 256 17.12 10.03 10.14
CA ASP A 256 16.82 8.87 10.98
C ASP A 256 17.98 7.87 10.97
N GLU A 257 18.18 7.26 12.10
CA GLU A 257 19.19 6.23 12.34
C GLU A 257 18.48 4.94 12.76
N ARG A 258 19.01 3.80 12.34
CA ARG A 258 18.56 2.50 12.82
C ARG A 258 19.17 2.21 14.17
N CYS A 259 18.35 2.11 15.20
CA CYS A 259 18.78 1.74 16.54
C CYS A 259 19.17 0.26 16.60
N GLU A 260 20.29 -0.04 17.24
CA GLU A 260 20.80 -1.41 17.36
C GLU A 260 20.21 -2.16 18.56
N ILE A 261 19.53 -1.44 19.46
CA ILE A 261 18.94 -2.00 20.68
C ILE A 261 17.45 -1.66 20.76
N ARG A 262 16.69 -2.49 21.43
CA ARG A 262 15.22 -2.36 21.52
C ARG A 262 14.72 -1.74 22.80
N ALA A 263 15.60 -1.59 23.79
CA ALA A 263 15.29 -0.94 25.04
C ALA A 263 16.51 -0.15 25.53
N PHE A 264 16.28 1.11 25.86
CA PHE A 264 17.32 2.01 26.35
C PHE A 264 16.72 3.15 27.20
N ASP A 265 17.60 3.80 27.95
CA ASP A 265 17.34 5.10 28.52
C ASP A 265 18.37 6.10 28.00
N THR A 266 17.95 7.34 27.75
CA THR A 266 18.80 8.38 27.20
C THR A 266 18.34 9.75 27.68
N ASP A 267 19.23 10.74 27.65
CA ASP A 267 18.85 12.13 27.88
C ASP A 267 18.14 12.68 26.66
N ALA A 268 17.04 13.42 26.88
CA ALA A 268 16.33 14.11 25.85
C ALA A 268 15.67 15.39 26.39
N GLU A 269 15.96 16.53 25.75
CA GLU A 269 15.34 17.81 26.12
C GLU A 269 13.82 17.83 25.90
N ARG A 270 13.35 17.03 24.96
CA ARG A 270 11.93 16.84 24.64
C ARG A 270 11.64 15.35 24.50
N LEU A 271 10.40 14.96 24.80
CA LEU A 271 9.97 13.58 24.58
C LEU A 271 10.08 13.24 23.09
N PRO A 272 10.73 12.14 22.71
CA PRO A 272 10.91 11.72 21.31
C PRO A 272 9.63 11.09 20.73
N VAL A 273 8.49 11.75 20.94
CA VAL A 273 7.17 11.34 20.47
C VAL A 273 6.53 12.49 19.67
N VAL A 274 5.48 12.17 18.93
CA VAL A 274 4.66 13.17 18.26
C VAL A 274 3.53 13.60 19.19
N GLY A 275 3.57 14.87 19.64
CA GLY A 275 2.44 15.49 20.34
C GLY A 275 1.31 15.78 19.35
N VAL A 276 0.08 15.46 19.73
CA VAL A 276 -1.12 15.74 18.92
C VAL A 276 -2.03 16.67 19.71
N SER A 277 -2.41 17.81 19.12
CA SER A 277 -3.33 18.77 19.73
C SER A 277 -4.67 18.10 20.06
N ARG A 278 -5.27 18.47 21.20
CA ARG A 278 -6.61 17.99 21.62
C ARG A 278 -7.73 18.37 20.65
N ARG A 279 -7.53 19.41 19.85
CA ARG A 279 -8.49 19.83 18.82
C ARG A 279 -8.36 19.04 17.50
N SER A 280 -7.27 18.30 17.32
CA SER A 280 -7.09 17.45 16.15
C SER A 280 -8.06 16.27 16.18
N PRO A 281 -8.60 15.82 15.02
CA PRO A 281 -9.39 14.61 14.93
C PRO A 281 -8.64 13.40 15.50
N LEU A 282 -9.35 12.48 16.15
CA LEU A 282 -8.76 11.26 16.71
C LEU A 282 -8.08 10.39 15.65
N GLU A 283 -8.56 10.46 14.42
CA GLU A 283 -8.02 9.78 13.23
C GLU A 283 -6.57 10.18 12.97
N VAL A 284 -6.16 11.40 13.26
CA VAL A 284 -4.77 11.88 13.15
C VAL A 284 -3.85 11.08 14.08
N SER A 285 -4.24 10.91 15.34
CA SER A 285 -3.46 10.13 16.30
C SER A 285 -3.39 8.64 15.89
N ARG A 286 -4.51 8.07 15.44
CA ARG A 286 -4.55 6.69 14.92
C ARG A 286 -3.65 6.51 13.70
N PHE A 287 -3.69 7.45 12.77
CA PHE A 287 -2.82 7.47 11.61
C PHE A 287 -1.35 7.45 12.00
N LEU A 288 -0.94 8.32 12.94
CA LEU A 288 0.45 8.39 13.39
C LEU A 288 0.93 7.13 14.12
N VAL A 289 0.07 6.51 14.93
CA VAL A 289 0.36 5.22 15.56
C VAL A 289 0.52 4.13 14.49
N GLU A 290 -0.33 4.11 13.49
CA GLU A 290 -0.22 3.17 12.35
C GLU A 290 1.03 3.44 11.49
N GLU A 291 1.52 4.70 11.43
CA GLU A 291 2.83 5.07 10.86
C GLU A 291 4.03 4.59 11.71
N GLY A 292 3.79 4.17 12.93
CA GLY A 292 4.80 3.66 13.85
C GLY A 292 5.33 4.68 14.85
N PHE A 293 4.76 5.87 14.92
CA PHE A 293 5.15 6.87 15.92
C PHE A 293 4.54 6.56 17.29
N ALA A 294 5.32 6.79 18.34
CA ALA A 294 4.73 7.01 19.66
C ALA A 294 4.05 8.38 19.68
N THR A 295 2.82 8.46 20.22
CA THR A 295 2.02 9.71 20.24
C THR A 295 1.50 10.04 21.64
N GLU A 296 1.33 11.33 21.93
CA GLU A 296 0.66 11.81 23.13
C GLU A 296 -0.31 12.95 22.79
N ILE A 297 -1.56 12.88 23.26
CA ILE A 297 -2.55 13.95 23.05
C ILE A 297 -2.35 15.01 24.15
N SER A 298 -1.91 16.20 23.75
CA SER A 298 -1.57 17.28 24.68
C SER A 298 -1.54 18.62 23.94
N ASP A 299 -1.79 19.71 24.65
CA ASP A 299 -1.66 21.07 24.11
C ASP A 299 -0.29 21.71 24.48
N HIS A 300 0.59 21.00 25.17
CA HIS A 300 1.94 21.43 25.56
C HIS A 300 2.96 21.13 24.47
N ARG A 301 2.92 21.89 23.39
CA ARG A 301 3.74 21.71 22.19
C ARG A 301 5.24 21.58 22.46
N GLU A 302 5.75 22.33 23.42
CA GLU A 302 7.16 22.43 23.76
C GLU A 302 7.76 21.14 24.36
N ARG A 303 6.91 20.22 24.83
CA ARG A 303 7.33 18.95 25.45
C ARG A 303 7.78 17.91 24.43
N PHE A 304 7.41 18.04 23.17
CA PHE A 304 7.51 16.96 22.17
C PHE A 304 8.56 17.25 21.11
N GLY A 305 9.15 16.19 20.55
CA GLY A 305 10.09 16.28 19.45
C GLY A 305 9.46 16.75 18.14
N ALA A 306 8.19 16.36 17.90
CA ALA A 306 7.35 16.92 16.86
C ALA A 306 5.95 17.19 17.41
N TYR A 307 5.21 18.09 16.76
CA TYR A 307 3.86 18.45 17.20
C TYR A 307 2.94 18.67 16.01
N VAL A 308 1.78 18.03 16.05
CA VAL A 308 0.74 18.07 15.02
C VAL A 308 -0.50 18.77 15.58
N ASP A 309 -0.99 19.76 14.86
CA ASP A 309 -2.15 20.56 15.21
C ASP A 309 -3.02 20.75 13.97
N VAL A 310 -4.03 19.91 13.84
CA VAL A 310 -4.91 19.84 12.68
C VAL A 310 -6.31 20.31 13.10
N ALA A 311 -6.76 21.41 12.53
CA ALA A 311 -8.11 21.92 12.75
C ALA A 311 -9.08 21.58 11.62
N ASP A 312 -8.56 21.32 10.39
CA ASP A 312 -9.36 21.00 9.23
C ASP A 312 -9.67 19.51 9.17
N PRO A 313 -10.94 19.09 9.06
CA PRO A 313 -11.31 17.69 8.84
C PRO A 313 -10.82 17.11 7.50
N ALA A 314 -10.51 17.97 6.51
CA ALA A 314 -9.95 17.58 5.20
C ALA A 314 -8.40 17.62 5.21
N TRP A 315 -7.79 17.03 6.24
CA TRP A 315 -6.35 17.01 6.40
C TRP A 315 -5.65 16.04 5.43
N SER A 316 -4.41 16.35 5.06
CA SER A 316 -3.54 15.50 4.23
C SER A 316 -2.58 14.69 5.10
N GLU A 317 -2.54 13.37 4.88
CA GLU A 317 -1.58 12.48 5.54
C GLU A 317 -0.15 12.84 5.18
N SER A 318 0.11 13.11 3.89
CA SER A 318 1.43 13.51 3.41
C SER A 318 1.89 14.81 4.06
N ALA A 319 1.03 15.82 4.14
CA ALA A 319 1.39 17.09 4.77
C ALA A 319 1.72 16.94 6.27
N ILE A 320 1.05 16.03 6.98
CA ILE A 320 1.39 15.72 8.39
C ILE A 320 2.77 15.06 8.46
N LEU A 321 3.05 14.08 7.61
CA LEU A 321 4.35 13.41 7.60
C LEU A 321 5.48 14.38 7.24
N ASP A 322 5.29 15.24 6.26
CA ASP A 322 6.27 16.28 5.89
C ASP A 322 6.56 17.24 7.05
N ALA A 323 5.53 17.64 7.78
CA ALA A 323 5.69 18.48 8.97
C ALA A 323 6.50 17.77 10.07
N ILE A 324 6.31 16.46 10.27
CA ILE A 324 7.09 15.66 11.22
C ILE A 324 8.53 15.48 10.73
N GLU A 325 8.72 15.20 9.41
CA GLU A 325 10.06 15.02 8.84
C GLU A 325 10.90 16.30 8.92
N THR A 326 10.28 17.46 8.82
CA THR A 326 10.97 18.77 8.95
C THR A 326 11.17 19.21 10.41
N SER A 327 10.50 18.57 11.38
CA SER A 327 10.64 18.90 12.82
C SER A 327 12.07 18.67 13.30
N PRO A 328 12.67 19.62 14.04
CA PRO A 328 14.05 19.51 14.51
C PRO A 328 14.24 18.63 15.75
N GLY A 329 13.17 18.31 16.46
CA GLY A 329 13.25 17.60 17.73
C GLY A 329 13.54 16.10 17.63
N PRO A 330 13.85 15.44 18.76
CA PRO A 330 14.09 14.01 18.81
C PRO A 330 12.83 13.22 18.52
N LEU A 331 12.97 12.07 17.85
CA LEU A 331 11.88 11.16 17.54
C LEU A 331 12.29 9.70 17.66
N VAL A 332 11.29 8.86 17.97
CA VAL A 332 11.38 7.40 17.82
C VAL A 332 10.16 6.91 17.05
N ARG A 333 10.39 5.91 16.19
CA ARG A 333 9.32 5.23 15.45
C ARG A 333 9.68 3.80 15.08
N ILE A 334 8.68 2.98 14.86
CA ILE A 334 8.84 1.67 14.21
C ILE A 334 8.92 1.90 12.70
N SER A 335 9.91 1.32 12.03
CA SER A 335 9.98 1.37 10.57
C SER A 335 8.69 0.84 9.93
N ARG A 336 8.31 1.42 8.81
CA ARG A 336 7.11 0.99 8.07
C ARG A 336 7.28 -0.42 7.50
N TRP A 337 8.49 -0.77 7.06
CA TRP A 337 8.80 -2.03 6.39
C TRP A 337 9.79 -2.89 7.19
N PRO A 338 9.80 -4.22 6.97
CA PRO A 338 10.66 -5.12 7.72
C PRO A 338 12.14 -4.95 7.34
N ASN A 339 13.03 -5.45 8.22
CA ASN A 339 14.46 -5.52 8.00
C ASN A 339 15.12 -4.17 7.67
N GLY A 340 14.53 -3.07 8.12
CA GLY A 340 15.04 -1.72 7.86
C GLY A 340 14.90 -1.28 6.40
N ALA A 341 14.02 -1.90 5.61
CA ALA A 341 13.72 -1.43 4.27
C ALA A 341 13.08 -0.03 4.31
N ARG A 342 13.43 0.80 3.33
CA ARG A 342 12.94 2.18 3.24
C ARG A 342 11.53 2.24 2.66
N SER A 343 11.27 1.47 1.59
CA SER A 343 9.99 1.39 0.89
C SER A 343 9.66 -0.05 0.56
N ALA A 344 8.52 -0.31 -0.08
CA ALA A 344 8.18 -1.63 -0.56
C ALA A 344 7.74 -1.61 -2.03
N LEU A 345 7.87 -2.75 -2.70
CA LEU A 345 7.43 -2.97 -4.06
C LEU A 345 6.78 -4.34 -4.20
N ALA A 346 5.60 -4.38 -4.84
CA ALA A 346 4.94 -5.61 -5.26
C ALA A 346 4.64 -5.54 -6.77
N ALA A 347 5.00 -6.57 -7.51
CA ALA A 347 4.58 -6.72 -8.90
C ALA A 347 3.40 -7.69 -8.94
N THR A 348 2.26 -7.23 -9.47
CA THR A 348 1.01 -7.99 -9.51
C THR A 348 0.47 -8.07 -10.93
N GLY A 349 -0.14 -9.20 -11.29
CA GLY A 349 -0.72 -9.41 -12.61
C GLY A 349 -2.19 -9.80 -12.52
N ASP A 350 -3.03 -9.07 -13.24
CA ASP A 350 -4.45 -9.39 -13.39
C ASP A 350 -4.62 -10.25 -14.66
N ILE A 351 -5.15 -11.47 -14.49
CA ILE A 351 -5.38 -12.39 -15.59
C ILE A 351 -6.85 -12.34 -15.95
N ASP A 352 -7.17 -11.60 -16.98
CA ASP A 352 -8.53 -11.39 -17.44
C ASP A 352 -9.06 -12.53 -18.33
N ALA A 353 -8.21 -13.05 -19.20
CA ALA A 353 -8.53 -14.15 -20.09
C ALA A 353 -7.22 -14.82 -20.59
N LEU A 354 -7.15 -16.15 -20.49
CA LEU A 354 -5.98 -16.93 -20.97
C LEU A 354 -6.08 -17.28 -22.45
N THR A 355 -7.29 -17.31 -23.01
CA THR A 355 -7.55 -17.67 -24.38
C THR A 355 -8.65 -16.79 -25.00
N LEU A 356 -8.72 -16.71 -26.33
CA LEU A 356 -9.81 -16.06 -27.04
C LEU A 356 -11.18 -16.60 -26.61
N ARG A 357 -11.28 -17.90 -26.34
CA ARG A 357 -12.49 -18.54 -25.84
C ARG A 357 -12.88 -17.98 -24.48
N ASP A 358 -11.92 -17.81 -23.56
CA ASP A 358 -12.19 -17.23 -22.22
C ASP A 358 -12.70 -15.79 -22.36
N PHE A 359 -12.12 -15.01 -23.25
CA PHE A 359 -12.57 -13.65 -23.54
C PHE A 359 -14.01 -13.61 -24.05
N VAL A 360 -14.38 -14.46 -25.02
CA VAL A 360 -15.74 -14.53 -25.55
C VAL A 360 -16.74 -14.96 -24.49
N VAL A 361 -16.40 -16.01 -23.72
CA VAL A 361 -17.27 -16.51 -22.63
C VAL A 361 -17.44 -15.42 -21.55
N ARG A 362 -16.39 -14.73 -21.15
CA ARG A 362 -16.43 -13.60 -20.20
C ARG A 362 -17.40 -12.51 -20.71
N SER A 363 -17.28 -12.14 -21.97
CA SER A 363 -18.14 -11.11 -22.56
C SER A 363 -19.62 -11.51 -22.55
N TRP A 364 -19.93 -12.80 -22.67
CA TRP A 364 -21.27 -13.33 -22.57
C TRP A 364 -21.76 -13.41 -21.10
N GLU A 365 -20.92 -13.84 -20.17
CA GLU A 365 -21.23 -13.96 -18.73
C GLU A 365 -21.46 -12.59 -18.07
N THR A 366 -20.81 -11.54 -18.54
CA THR A 366 -20.93 -10.17 -17.99
C THR A 366 -21.94 -9.28 -18.73
N ARG A 367 -22.62 -9.80 -19.76
CA ARG A 367 -23.58 -9.00 -20.55
C ARG A 367 -24.67 -8.32 -19.70
N ASP A 368 -25.24 -9.06 -18.74
CA ASP A 368 -26.34 -8.59 -17.90
C ASP A 368 -25.87 -7.59 -16.80
N TRP A 369 -24.55 -7.51 -16.55
CA TRP A 369 -23.96 -6.55 -15.61
C TRP A 369 -23.81 -5.16 -16.23
N ARG A 370 -23.78 -5.08 -17.58
CA ARG A 370 -23.66 -3.81 -18.33
C ARG A 370 -24.98 -3.06 -18.45
N GLU A 371 -26.11 -3.74 -18.29
CA GLU A 371 -27.46 -3.15 -18.50
C GLU A 371 -27.95 -2.31 -17.32
N ARG A 372 -27.22 -2.27 -16.20
CA ARG A 372 -27.58 -1.46 -15.03
C ARG A 372 -26.66 -0.26 -14.86
N LYS A 373 -26.59 0.61 -15.89
CA LYS A 373 -26.20 1.99 -15.66
C LYS A 373 -27.42 2.78 -15.25
N PRO A 374 -27.33 3.60 -14.17
CA PRO A 374 -28.39 4.54 -13.83
C PRO A 374 -28.55 5.60 -14.94
#